data_9083e6e8617a51c8c164cf1b472ec643
#
_entry.id   9083e6e8617a51c8c164cf1b472ec643
#
_cell.length_a   1.000
_cell.length_b   1.000
_cell.length_c   1.000
_cell.angle_alpha   90.00
_cell.angle_beta   90.00
_cell.angle_gamma   90.00
#
_symmetry.space_group_name_H-M   'P 1'
#
loop_
_entity.id
_entity.type
_entity.pdbx_description
1 polymer ?
#
loop_
_entity_poly.entity_id
_entity_poly.type
_entity_poly.pdbx_seq_one_letter_code
_entity_poly.pdbx_strand_id
1 'polypeptide(L)' 'MIYDKKPIIKVIIPAYNEENSIAKVINDIPKYVTEIIVISNNSTDNTEINAKNAGATVLKETKKGYGY' A
#
# COMPACT_ATOMS: atom_id res chain seq x y z
N MET A 1 20.35 -18.37 23.57
CA MET A 1 19.31 -18.60 22.64
C MET A 1 19.21 -17.54 21.58
N ILE A 2 19.17 -17.95 20.39
CA ILE A 2 19.17 -17.03 19.30
C ILE A 2 17.86 -17.06 18.59
N TYR A 3 17.35 -15.89 18.35
CA TYR A 3 16.16 -15.79 17.58
C TYR A 3 16.48 -15.31 16.21
N ASP A 4 16.12 -16.08 15.25
CA ASP A 4 16.19 -15.62 13.89
C ASP A 4 14.93 -14.93 13.50
N LYS A 5 14.11 -14.66 14.45
CA LYS A 5 12.85 -14.06 14.17
C LYS A 5 13.04 -12.63 13.78
N LYS A 6 12.79 -12.34 12.55
CA LYS A 6 12.85 -10.97 12.06
C LYS A 6 11.53 -10.28 12.32
N PRO A 7 11.56 -8.99 12.63
CA PRO A 7 10.32 -8.28 12.83
C PRO A 7 9.51 -8.26 11.52
N ILE A 8 8.23 -8.36 11.65
CA ILE A 8 7.34 -8.20 10.52
C ILE A 8 6.99 -6.74 10.43
N ILE A 9 7.39 -6.11 9.33
CA ILE A 9 7.15 -4.70 9.13
C ILE A 9 6.17 -4.55 7.97
N LYS A 10 5.05 -3.97 8.24
CA LYS A 10 4.04 -3.70 7.21
C LYS A 10 3.85 -2.21 7.08
N VAL A 11 3.77 -1.76 5.86
CA VAL A 11 3.55 -0.34 5.57
C VAL A 11 2.16 -0.20 4.97
N ILE A 12 1.39 0.72 5.50
CA ILE A 12 0.04 0.97 5.03
C ILE A 12 0.02 2.33 4.37
N ILE A 13 -0.38 2.38 3.12
CA ILE A 13 -0.39 3.60 2.33
C ILE A 13 -1.83 3.91 1.92
N PRO A 14 -2.43 4.94 2.49
CA PRO A 14 -3.73 5.37 1.99
C PRO A 14 -3.54 6.10 0.67
N ALA A 15 -4.35 5.79 -0.30
CA ALA A 15 -4.19 6.37 -1.63
C ALA A 15 -5.54 6.74 -2.20
N TYR A 16 -5.56 7.88 -2.89
CA TYR A 16 -6.74 8.34 -3.59
C TYR A 16 -6.28 9.04 -4.86
N ASN A 17 -6.60 8.45 -6.00
CA ASN A 17 -6.23 9.00 -7.31
C ASN A 17 -4.76 9.37 -7.40
N GLU A 18 -3.90 8.39 -7.09
CA GLU A 18 -2.45 8.58 -7.09
C GLU A 18 -1.78 7.81 -8.22
N GLU A 19 -2.47 7.63 -9.35
CA GLU A 19 -1.93 6.76 -10.40
C GLU A 19 -0.55 7.18 -10.89
N ASN A 20 -0.24 8.47 -10.85
CA ASN A 20 1.03 8.96 -11.38
C ASN A 20 2.19 8.79 -10.41
N SER A 21 1.93 8.49 -9.15
CA SER A 21 3.00 8.44 -8.16
C SER A 21 3.01 7.16 -7.33
N ILE A 22 1.94 6.39 -7.34
CA ILE A 22 1.85 5.28 -6.40
C ILE A 22 2.94 4.23 -6.62
N ALA A 23 3.27 3.93 -7.88
CA ALA A 23 4.29 2.94 -8.16
C ALA A 23 5.66 3.41 -7.66
N LYS A 24 5.96 4.70 -7.83
CA LYS A 24 7.22 5.24 -7.35
C LYS A 24 7.30 5.20 -5.83
N VAL A 25 6.21 5.54 -5.18
CA VAL A 25 6.16 5.49 -3.72
C VAL A 25 6.44 4.07 -3.24
N ILE A 26 5.81 3.09 -3.86
CA ILE A 26 6.00 1.70 -3.48
C ILE A 26 7.44 1.26 -3.75
N ASN A 27 7.99 1.63 -4.89
CA ASN A 27 9.35 1.25 -5.24
C ASN A 27 10.40 1.90 -4.36
N ASP A 28 10.08 3.03 -3.74
CA ASP A 28 11.00 3.71 -2.84
C ASP A 28 10.99 3.14 -1.43
N ILE A 29 10.08 2.23 -1.13
CA ILE A 29 10.00 1.64 0.19
C ILE A 29 11.16 0.66 0.38
N PRO A 30 11.84 0.72 1.53
CA PRO A 30 12.98 -0.16 1.77
C PRO A 30 12.62 -1.63 1.66
N LYS A 31 13.58 -2.42 1.22
CA LYS A 31 13.34 -3.85 1.00
C LYS A 31 13.18 -4.64 2.27
N TYR A 32 13.52 -4.07 3.42
CA TYR A 32 13.30 -4.80 4.66
C TYR A 32 11.84 -4.77 5.09
N VAL A 33 11.00 -4.04 4.38
CA VAL A 33 9.57 -4.04 4.66
C VAL A 33 8.99 -5.36 4.16
N THR A 34 8.25 -6.02 5.03
CA THR A 34 7.71 -7.34 4.73
C THR A 34 6.53 -7.28 3.78
N GLU A 35 5.67 -6.30 3.98
CA GLU A 35 4.47 -6.19 3.16
C GLU A 35 4.06 -4.74 3.02
N ILE A 36 3.60 -4.40 1.83
CA ILE A 36 3.09 -3.06 1.53
C ILE A 36 1.61 -3.21 1.24
N ILE A 37 0.80 -2.50 1.98
CA ILE A 37 -0.64 -2.54 1.82
C ILE A 37 -1.10 -1.16 1.39
N VAL A 38 -1.70 -1.07 0.21
CA VAL A 38 -2.26 0.18 -0.28
C VAL A 38 -3.76 0.14 -0.06
N ILE A 39 -4.26 1.10 0.66
CA ILE A 39 -5.70 1.22 0.87
C ILE A 39 -6.21 2.28 -0.08
N SER A 40 -6.91 1.82 -1.11
CA SER A 40 -7.45 2.71 -2.11
C SER A 40 -8.78 3.26 -1.63
N ASN A 41 -8.82 4.55 -1.46
CA ASN A 41 -10.02 5.20 -0.96
C ASN A 41 -10.89 5.63 -2.12
N ASN A 42 -11.52 4.65 -2.73
CA ASN A 42 -12.46 4.88 -3.82
C ASN A 42 -11.81 5.62 -5.00
N SER A 43 -10.62 5.18 -5.38
CA SER A 43 -9.93 5.78 -6.51
C SER A 43 -10.67 5.48 -7.81
N THR A 44 -10.73 6.47 -8.67
CA THR A 44 -11.40 6.33 -9.95
C THR A 44 -10.43 6.22 -11.12
N ASP A 45 -9.14 6.26 -10.85
CA ASP A 45 -8.10 6.16 -11.87
C ASP A 45 -7.40 4.82 -11.76
N ASN A 46 -6.20 4.72 -12.30
CA ASN A 46 -5.43 3.48 -12.31
C ASN A 46 -4.57 3.25 -11.07
N THR A 47 -4.87 3.95 -9.98
CA THR A 47 -4.10 3.83 -8.75
C THR A 47 -4.00 2.38 -8.28
N GLU A 48 -5.13 1.67 -8.26
CA GLU A 48 -5.16 0.31 -7.73
C GLU A 48 -4.35 -0.63 -8.61
N ILE A 49 -4.50 -0.50 -9.92
CA ILE A 49 -3.77 -1.34 -10.84
C ILE A 49 -2.28 -1.09 -10.75
N ASN A 50 -1.89 0.17 -10.69
CA ASN A 50 -0.48 0.52 -10.62
C ASN A 50 0.15 0.09 -9.31
N ALA A 51 -0.58 0.19 -8.21
CA ALA A 51 -0.09 -0.28 -6.92
C ALA A 51 0.11 -1.79 -6.93
N LYS A 52 -0.85 -2.51 -7.48
CA LYS A 52 -0.76 -3.96 -7.54
C LYS A 52 0.41 -4.39 -8.41
N ASN A 53 0.59 -3.74 -9.54
CA ASN A 53 1.70 -4.06 -10.44
C ASN A 53 3.06 -3.74 -9.82
N ALA A 54 3.09 -2.81 -8.89
CA ALA A 54 4.33 -2.48 -8.19
C ALA A 54 4.62 -3.43 -7.03
N GLY A 55 3.74 -4.37 -6.75
CA GLY A 55 4.00 -5.38 -5.75
C GLY A 55 3.26 -5.20 -4.44
N ALA A 56 2.35 -4.25 -4.35
CA ALA A 56 1.61 -4.02 -3.11
C ALA A 56 0.35 -4.87 -3.07
N THR A 57 -0.12 -5.12 -1.86
CA THR A 57 -1.44 -5.67 -1.64
C THR A 57 -2.42 -4.48 -1.63
N VAL A 58 -3.46 -4.57 -2.42
CA VAL A 58 -4.40 -3.47 -2.55
C VAL A 58 -5.72 -3.82 -1.90
N LEU A 59 -6.15 -2.98 -0.98
CA LEU A 59 -7.45 -3.10 -0.37
C LEU A 59 -8.28 -1.89 -0.77
N LYS A 60 -9.53 -2.14 -1.06
CA LYS A 60 -10.41 -1.10 -1.55
C LYS A 60 -11.34 -0.66 -0.44
N GLU A 61 -11.32 0.62 -0.15
CA GLU A 61 -12.22 1.20 0.83
C GLU A 61 -13.28 2.00 0.10
N THR A 62 -14.53 1.59 0.22
CA THR A 62 -15.61 2.24 -0.51
C THR A 62 -16.45 3.15 0.36
N LYS A 63 -16.26 3.08 1.65
CA LYS A 63 -17.04 3.94 2.53
C LYS A 63 -16.55 5.35 2.46
N LYS A 64 -17.48 6.26 2.38
CA LYS A 64 -17.12 7.65 2.39
C LYS A 64 -17.13 8.16 3.81
N GLY A 65 -16.20 9.03 4.06
CA GLY A 65 -16.15 9.67 5.34
C GLY A 65 -15.60 8.76 6.39
N TYR A 66 -15.17 9.33 7.39
CA TYR A 66 -14.52 8.62 8.44
C TYR A 66 -15.17 8.89 9.73
N GLY A 67 -16.27 9.55 9.66
CA GLY A 67 -16.97 9.87 10.85
C GLY A 67 -17.84 8.71 11.22
N TYR A 68 -17.35 7.77 11.52
CA TYR A 68 -18.21 6.75 12.02
C TYR A 68 -18.19 6.80 13.54
#